data_12146b54cb47f4c6064d9660c06bbb7b
#
_entry.id   12146b54cb47f4c6064d9660c06bbb7b
#
_cell.length_a   1.000
_cell.length_b   1.000
_cell.length_c   1.000
_cell.angle_alpha   90.00
_cell.angle_beta   90.00
_cell.angle_gamma   90.00
#
_symmetry.space_group_name_H-M   'P 1'
#
loop_
_entity.id
_entity.type
_entity.pdbx_description
1 polymer ?
#
loop_
_entity_poly.entity_id
_entity_poly.type
_entity_poly.pdbx_seq_one_letter_code
_entity_poly.pdbx_strand_id
1 'polypeptide(L)'
;MSELCRRQIIRQQQIMKKSALTVLIALLPLAAIAQTPSINEDGKKIGKEKMETKDYLPEVHGTIRAKYEYQTTMGAGRFEVRNARVSVTGNVLPSVAYKAEIDLSDEGQIKMLDAYARLFPTKGLTVTAGQMRVPFTIDAHRSPHQQYFPNRSFIAKQVGNVRDVGFTVGYTLPTDVPITVEGGLFNGSGLTNQKEWHKEVNYSAKAQFLFTKGLNLTLSVQSIQPEEVRMQSYDIGAYYETGRFHIEGEYLYKQYSDNAFKDVHAVNTFINYDLPLRKVFNKMSFLLRYDMMTDQSDAKTADEETGRLTVTDYKRQRLTGGITFSLSKAFRTDLRLNYEKYFYAKNSIAKESEQDKVVLELMVRF
;
A
#
# COMPACT_ATOMS: atom_id res chain seq x y z
N MET A 1 -42.38 -6.69 -7.69
CA MET A 1 -41.67 -5.68 -6.89
C MET A 1 -42.50 -4.43 -6.90
N SER A 2 -43.07 -4.02 -5.76
CA SER A 2 -44.09 -2.95 -5.70
C SER A 2 -43.48 -1.59 -6.06
N GLU A 3 -44.30 -0.74 -6.67
CA GLU A 3 -43.91 0.64 -7.07
C GLU A 3 -43.39 1.48 -5.88
N LEU A 4 -43.83 1.16 -4.67
CA LEU A 4 -43.32 1.75 -3.43
C LEU A 4 -41.85 1.42 -3.16
N CYS A 5 -41.42 0.19 -3.43
CA CYS A 5 -40.02 -0.25 -3.24
C CYS A 5 -39.09 0.44 -4.24
N ARG A 6 -39.55 0.62 -5.48
CA ARG A 6 -38.81 1.34 -6.52
C ARG A 6 -38.64 2.83 -6.19
N ARG A 7 -39.65 3.48 -5.63
CA ARG A 7 -39.58 4.90 -5.17
C ARG A 7 -38.66 5.10 -3.97
N GLN A 8 -38.59 4.13 -3.05
CA GLN A 8 -37.66 4.19 -1.91
C GLN A 8 -36.20 4.06 -2.36
N ILE A 9 -35.91 3.15 -3.27
CA ILE A 9 -34.55 2.96 -3.81
C ILE A 9 -34.09 4.22 -4.56
N ILE A 10 -34.93 4.80 -5.40
CA ILE A 10 -34.62 6.04 -6.13
C ILE A 10 -34.39 7.22 -5.15
N ARG A 11 -35.18 7.30 -4.10
CA ARG A 11 -35.05 8.35 -3.07
C ARG A 11 -33.76 8.22 -2.26
N GLN A 12 -33.35 6.99 -1.91
CA GLN A 12 -32.06 6.72 -1.25
C GLN A 12 -30.87 7.04 -2.17
N GLN A 13 -30.95 6.69 -3.45
CA GLN A 13 -29.88 7.04 -4.41
C GLN A 13 -29.76 8.54 -4.64
N GLN A 14 -30.87 9.28 -4.63
CA GLN A 14 -30.82 10.76 -4.71
C GLN A 14 -30.27 11.41 -3.46
N ILE A 15 -30.54 10.86 -2.27
CA ILE A 15 -29.99 11.33 -0.99
C ILE A 15 -28.48 11.09 -0.96
N MET A 16 -28.00 9.90 -1.35
CA MET A 16 -26.58 9.58 -1.42
C MET A 16 -25.82 10.44 -2.43
N LYS A 17 -26.39 10.69 -3.61
CA LYS A 17 -25.79 11.60 -4.60
C LYS A 17 -25.70 13.05 -4.11
N LYS A 18 -26.70 13.53 -3.38
CA LYS A 18 -26.67 14.87 -2.76
C LYS A 18 -25.65 14.94 -1.61
N SER A 19 -25.54 13.90 -0.79
CA SER A 19 -24.57 13.84 0.32
C SER A 19 -23.12 13.79 -0.19
N ALA A 20 -22.83 13.01 -1.23
CA ALA A 20 -21.49 12.96 -1.82
C ALA A 20 -21.07 14.31 -2.44
N LEU A 21 -22.01 15.00 -3.12
CA LEU A 21 -21.76 16.32 -3.69
C LEU A 21 -21.63 17.40 -2.62
N THR A 22 -22.37 17.31 -1.52
CA THR A 22 -22.33 18.26 -0.40
C THR A 22 -21.02 18.13 0.39
N VAL A 23 -20.50 16.93 0.58
CA VAL A 23 -19.18 16.70 1.20
C VAL A 23 -18.06 17.26 0.33
N LEU A 24 -18.16 17.14 -1.01
CA LEU A 24 -17.16 17.69 -1.93
C LEU A 24 -17.17 19.24 -1.95
N ILE A 25 -18.34 19.87 -1.78
CA ILE A 25 -18.49 21.34 -1.77
C ILE A 25 -18.17 21.94 -0.40
N ALA A 26 -18.36 21.21 0.70
CA ALA A 26 -18.05 21.68 2.06
C ALA A 26 -16.54 21.74 2.36
N LEU A 27 -15.68 21.16 1.51
CA LEU A 27 -14.21 21.23 1.64
C LEU A 27 -13.58 22.46 0.95
N LEU A 28 -14.36 23.32 0.32
CA LEU A 28 -13.86 24.46 -0.49
C LEU A 28 -13.54 25.78 0.23
N PRO A 29 -13.95 26.10 1.48
CA PRO A 29 -13.60 27.39 2.08
C PRO A 29 -12.63 27.28 3.25
N LEU A 30 -11.46 26.66 3.09
CA LEU A 30 -10.37 26.70 4.08
C LEU A 30 -9.04 27.14 3.44
N ALA A 31 -9.12 28.10 2.53
CA ALA A 31 -7.94 28.72 1.93
C ALA A 31 -7.58 30.00 2.67
N ALA A 32 -6.90 29.89 3.76
CA ALA A 32 -5.91 30.86 4.27
C ALA A 32 -5.40 30.35 5.60
N ILE A 33 -4.19 29.86 5.66
CA ILE A 33 -3.23 30.01 6.75
C ILE A 33 -2.04 29.06 6.51
N ALA A 34 -0.87 29.68 6.56
CA ALA A 34 0.46 29.17 6.91
C ALA A 34 1.13 28.04 6.12
N GLN A 35 2.26 28.37 5.76
CA GLN A 35 3.33 27.78 4.96
C GLN A 35 4.17 26.71 5.69
N THR A 36 3.90 25.41 5.51
CA THR A 36 4.87 24.32 5.71
C THR A 36 5.06 23.52 4.42
N PRO A 37 6.27 23.19 3.99
CA PRO A 37 6.46 22.44 2.75
C PRO A 37 5.95 21.01 2.92
N SER A 38 5.18 20.51 1.96
CA SER A 38 4.84 19.10 1.86
C SER A 38 6.09 18.28 1.52
N ILE A 39 6.19 17.08 2.08
CA ILE A 39 7.31 16.16 1.86
C ILE A 39 6.79 14.99 1.01
N ASN A 40 7.51 14.62 -0.06
CA ASN A 40 7.16 13.45 -0.88
C ASN A 40 7.54 12.13 -0.19
N GLU A 41 7.17 11.00 -0.79
CA GLU A 41 7.50 9.64 -0.30
C GLU A 41 9.01 9.39 -0.10
N ASP A 42 9.86 10.21 -0.73
CA ASP A 42 11.32 10.15 -0.62
C ASP A 42 11.90 11.18 0.38
N GLY A 43 11.05 11.87 1.15
CA GLY A 43 11.47 12.84 2.17
C GLY A 43 11.92 14.21 1.63
N LYS A 44 11.72 14.50 0.35
CA LYS A 44 12.04 15.80 -0.25
C LYS A 44 10.90 16.80 -0.08
N LYS A 45 11.26 18.04 0.24
CA LYS A 45 10.31 19.16 0.30
C LYS A 45 9.78 19.49 -1.10
N ILE A 46 8.46 19.50 -1.25
CA ILE A 46 7.76 19.85 -2.47
C ILE A 46 7.15 21.24 -2.32
N GLY A 47 7.15 22.03 -3.38
CA GLY A 47 6.59 23.39 -3.37
C GLY A 47 7.63 24.47 -3.05
N LYS A 48 8.63 24.62 -3.92
CA LYS A 48 9.55 25.77 -3.88
C LYS A 48 8.86 26.98 -4.52
N GLU A 49 8.91 28.14 -3.86
CA GLU A 49 8.40 29.41 -4.43
C GLU A 49 9.13 29.84 -5.72
N LYS A 50 10.38 29.44 -5.89
CA LYS A 50 11.16 29.58 -7.12
C LYS A 50 11.85 28.27 -7.47
N MET A 51 11.68 27.82 -8.69
CA MET A 51 12.37 26.66 -9.24
C MET A 51 13.57 27.11 -10.08
N GLU A 52 14.70 26.44 -9.88
CA GLU A 52 15.87 26.54 -10.76
C GLU A 52 15.72 25.58 -11.94
N THR A 53 16.45 25.79 -13.02
CA THR A 53 16.41 24.91 -14.22
C THR A 53 16.59 23.43 -13.89
N LYS A 54 17.42 23.10 -12.89
CA LYS A 54 17.64 21.73 -12.43
C LYS A 54 16.39 21.06 -11.79
N ASP A 55 15.47 21.85 -11.23
CA ASP A 55 14.26 21.33 -10.57
C ASP A 55 13.21 20.85 -11.61
N TYR A 56 13.37 21.22 -12.89
CA TYR A 56 12.53 20.75 -14.00
C TYR A 56 13.09 19.50 -14.68
N LEU A 57 14.34 19.11 -14.39
CA LEU A 57 14.90 17.91 -14.96
C LEU A 57 14.24 16.68 -14.35
N PRO A 58 13.83 15.69 -15.15
CA PRO A 58 13.28 14.46 -14.65
C PRO A 58 14.32 13.68 -13.82
N GLU A 59 13.90 13.17 -12.68
CA GLU A 59 14.68 12.24 -11.87
C GLU A 59 14.30 10.81 -12.25
N VAL A 60 15.28 9.99 -12.60
CA VAL A 60 15.09 8.57 -12.91
C VAL A 60 15.54 7.73 -11.72
N HIS A 61 14.71 6.81 -11.30
CA HIS A 61 15.01 5.87 -10.23
C HIS A 61 14.78 4.45 -10.69
N GLY A 62 15.62 3.53 -10.25
CA GLY A 62 15.44 2.11 -10.51
C GLY A 62 15.50 1.29 -9.24
N THR A 63 14.74 0.18 -9.22
CA THR A 63 14.80 -0.80 -8.14
C THR A 63 14.73 -2.20 -8.74
N ILE A 64 15.83 -2.97 -8.55
CA ILE A 64 15.90 -4.38 -8.94
C ILE A 64 15.92 -5.22 -7.67
N ARG A 65 15.10 -6.26 -7.64
CA ARG A 65 15.08 -7.27 -6.59
C ARG A 65 15.11 -8.65 -7.23
N ALA A 66 16.21 -9.35 -7.03
CA ALA A 66 16.38 -10.73 -7.46
C ALA A 66 16.44 -11.61 -6.20
N LYS A 67 15.70 -12.71 -6.18
CA LYS A 67 15.68 -13.62 -5.04
C LYS A 67 15.79 -15.06 -5.45
N TYR A 68 16.32 -15.87 -4.55
CA TYR A 68 16.23 -17.32 -4.54
C TYR A 68 15.36 -17.75 -3.35
N GLU A 69 14.39 -18.60 -3.59
CA GLU A 69 13.55 -19.22 -2.57
C GLU A 69 13.77 -20.72 -2.59
N TYR A 70 14.04 -21.31 -1.42
CA TYR A 70 14.10 -22.76 -1.22
C TYR A 70 12.99 -23.19 -0.28
N GLN A 71 12.01 -23.90 -0.80
CA GLN A 71 10.88 -24.41 -0.03
C GLN A 71 11.25 -25.74 0.60
N THR A 72 11.30 -25.77 1.93
CA THR A 72 11.87 -26.89 2.69
C THR A 72 11.01 -28.15 2.65
N THR A 73 9.68 -28.02 2.54
CA THR A 73 8.75 -29.17 2.50
C THR A 73 8.84 -29.93 1.17
N MET A 74 8.95 -29.20 0.04
CA MET A 74 9.09 -29.77 -1.29
C MET A 74 10.54 -30.21 -1.60
N GLY A 75 11.53 -29.65 -0.88
CA GLY A 75 12.94 -29.83 -1.23
C GLY A 75 13.31 -29.17 -2.56
N ALA A 76 12.60 -28.09 -2.96
CA ALA A 76 12.74 -27.44 -4.25
C ALA A 76 13.03 -25.95 -4.12
N GLY A 77 13.79 -25.41 -5.07
CA GLY A 77 14.15 -23.99 -5.09
C GLY A 77 13.87 -23.34 -6.44
N ARG A 78 13.72 -22.00 -6.42
CA ARG A 78 13.53 -21.20 -7.63
C ARG A 78 14.24 -19.87 -7.54
N PHE A 79 14.72 -19.38 -8.67
CA PHE A 79 15.13 -17.98 -8.84
C PHE A 79 13.97 -17.17 -9.37
N GLU A 80 13.83 -15.94 -8.89
CA GLU A 80 12.78 -15.01 -9.31
C GLU A 80 13.33 -13.58 -9.37
N VAL A 81 13.05 -12.86 -10.47
CA VAL A 81 13.16 -11.40 -10.49
C VAL A 81 11.89 -10.84 -9.88
N ARG A 82 11.94 -10.48 -8.60
CA ARG A 82 10.77 -10.04 -7.82
C ARG A 82 10.27 -8.67 -8.23
N ASN A 83 11.19 -7.77 -8.57
CA ASN A 83 10.88 -6.44 -9.12
C ASN A 83 12.01 -6.01 -10.06
N ALA A 84 11.63 -5.39 -11.15
CA ALA A 84 12.51 -4.68 -12.07
C ALA A 84 11.83 -3.33 -12.43
N ARG A 85 11.84 -2.39 -11.47
CA ARG A 85 11.10 -1.14 -11.57
C ARG A 85 11.97 -0.02 -12.08
N VAL A 86 11.37 0.79 -12.95
CA VAL A 86 11.91 2.08 -13.36
C VAL A 86 10.83 3.13 -13.15
N SER A 87 11.19 4.24 -12.53
CA SER A 87 10.29 5.38 -12.36
C SER A 87 10.94 6.68 -12.78
N VAL A 88 10.12 7.58 -13.29
CA VAL A 88 10.47 8.95 -13.64
C VAL A 88 9.59 9.88 -12.84
N THR A 89 10.20 10.80 -12.12
CA THR A 89 9.51 11.85 -11.36
C THR A 89 10.02 13.21 -11.80
N GLY A 90 9.19 14.22 -11.72
CA GLY A 90 9.62 15.60 -12.05
C GLY A 90 8.52 16.61 -11.79
N ASN A 91 8.87 17.86 -12.03
CA ASN A 91 7.94 18.99 -11.92
C ASN A 91 7.76 19.62 -13.30
N VAL A 92 6.51 19.94 -13.65
CA VAL A 92 6.19 20.75 -14.86
C VAL A 92 6.11 22.23 -14.48
N LEU A 93 5.63 22.50 -13.27
CA LEU A 93 5.53 23.82 -12.64
C LEU A 93 5.84 23.68 -11.14
N PRO A 94 6.12 24.76 -10.42
CA PRO A 94 6.29 24.70 -8.96
C PRO A 94 5.12 24.06 -8.23
N SER A 95 3.92 24.18 -8.80
CA SER A 95 2.67 23.64 -8.26
C SER A 95 2.20 22.34 -8.94
N VAL A 96 2.96 21.79 -9.88
CA VAL A 96 2.57 20.60 -10.66
C VAL A 96 3.72 19.63 -10.76
N ALA A 97 3.57 18.44 -10.16
CA ALA A 97 4.50 17.33 -10.29
C ALA A 97 3.87 16.16 -11.05
N TYR A 98 4.69 15.25 -11.53
CA TYR A 98 4.27 14.01 -12.17
C TYR A 98 5.12 12.83 -11.74
N LYS A 99 4.55 11.64 -11.88
CA LYS A 99 5.26 10.36 -11.72
C LYS A 99 4.77 9.35 -12.75
N ALA A 100 5.73 8.63 -13.33
CA ALA A 100 5.46 7.40 -14.09
C ALA A 100 6.34 6.28 -13.52
N GLU A 101 5.80 5.10 -13.30
CA GLU A 101 6.53 3.92 -12.80
C GLU A 101 6.04 2.66 -13.53
N ILE A 102 6.96 1.87 -14.02
CA ILE A 102 6.70 0.56 -14.65
C ILE A 102 7.45 -0.54 -13.90
N ASP A 103 6.94 -1.78 -13.96
CA ASP A 103 7.62 -2.99 -13.49
C ASP A 103 7.75 -3.98 -14.65
N LEU A 104 8.95 -4.45 -14.89
CA LEU A 104 9.32 -5.35 -16.00
C LEU A 104 9.48 -6.79 -15.54
N SER A 105 9.13 -7.11 -14.28
CA SER A 105 9.36 -8.42 -13.67
C SER A 105 8.24 -9.44 -13.87
N ASP A 106 7.24 -9.16 -14.70
CA ASP A 106 6.06 -10.01 -14.90
C ASP A 106 6.18 -10.87 -16.16
N GLU A 107 7.19 -11.75 -16.20
CA GLU A 107 7.37 -12.78 -17.23
C GLU A 107 7.21 -12.28 -18.67
N GLY A 108 7.81 -11.13 -18.97
CA GLY A 108 7.77 -10.49 -20.28
C GLY A 108 6.64 -9.48 -20.48
N GLN A 109 5.75 -9.29 -19.50
CA GLN A 109 4.74 -8.25 -19.53
C GLN A 109 5.19 -6.99 -18.78
N ILE A 110 4.91 -5.83 -19.36
CA ILE A 110 5.16 -4.53 -18.73
C ILE A 110 3.93 -4.14 -17.94
N LYS A 111 4.09 -3.94 -16.63
CA LYS A 111 3.04 -3.40 -15.77
C LYS A 111 3.27 -1.92 -15.53
N MET A 112 2.33 -1.07 -15.97
CA MET A 112 2.28 0.31 -15.52
C MET A 112 1.77 0.32 -14.08
N LEU A 113 2.59 0.83 -13.16
CA LEU A 113 2.28 0.88 -11.74
C LEU A 113 1.73 2.25 -11.34
N ASP A 114 2.47 3.30 -11.57
CA ASP A 114 2.07 4.67 -11.28
C ASP A 114 2.10 5.49 -12.57
N ALA A 115 1.06 6.29 -12.82
CA ALA A 115 0.98 7.27 -13.90
C ALA A 115 0.01 8.37 -13.46
N TYR A 116 0.54 9.42 -12.79
CA TYR A 116 -0.29 10.47 -12.23
C TYR A 116 0.33 11.85 -12.34
N ALA A 117 -0.53 12.85 -12.33
CA ALA A 117 -0.18 14.24 -12.06
C ALA A 117 -0.62 14.62 -10.64
N ARG A 118 0.21 15.44 -9.97
CA ARG A 118 -0.05 15.94 -8.62
C ARG A 118 0.03 17.46 -8.60
N LEU A 119 -1.02 18.07 -8.12
CA LEU A 119 -1.15 19.50 -7.97
C LEU A 119 -0.94 19.90 -6.51
N PHE A 120 -0.31 21.05 -6.30
CA PHE A 120 -0.13 21.69 -5.00
C PHE A 120 -0.78 23.09 -5.03
N PRO A 121 -2.13 23.18 -4.94
CA PRO A 121 -2.86 24.44 -5.08
C PRO A 121 -2.48 25.46 -4.00
N THR A 122 -2.28 24.96 -2.79
CA THR A 122 -1.82 25.74 -1.64
C THR A 122 -0.87 24.90 -0.80
N LYS A 123 -0.22 25.51 0.17
CA LYS A 123 0.67 24.80 1.08
C LYS A 123 -0.11 23.79 1.92
N GLY A 124 0.41 22.56 1.97
CA GLY A 124 -0.20 21.42 2.67
C GLY A 124 -1.30 20.72 1.88
N LEU A 125 -1.90 21.34 0.85
CA LEU A 125 -2.94 20.74 0.03
C LEU A 125 -2.34 20.05 -1.20
N THR A 126 -2.70 18.78 -1.42
CA THR A 126 -2.34 18.03 -2.60
C THR A 126 -3.57 17.49 -3.29
N VAL A 127 -3.60 17.52 -4.61
CA VAL A 127 -4.62 16.85 -5.43
C VAL A 127 -3.89 15.99 -6.44
N THR A 128 -4.14 14.69 -6.44
CA THR A 128 -3.48 13.75 -7.36
C THR A 128 -4.53 13.08 -8.23
N ALA A 129 -4.28 12.97 -9.53
CA ALA A 129 -5.16 12.30 -10.47
C ALA A 129 -4.35 11.36 -11.38
N GLY A 130 -4.89 10.18 -11.64
CA GLY A 130 -4.29 9.14 -12.47
C GLY A 130 -4.23 7.80 -11.77
N GLN A 131 -3.31 6.93 -12.19
CA GLN A 131 -3.04 5.65 -11.56
C GLN A 131 -2.00 5.82 -10.46
N MET A 132 -2.37 5.50 -9.23
CA MET A 132 -1.53 5.74 -8.06
C MET A 132 -1.74 4.69 -6.98
N ARG A 133 -0.91 4.73 -5.94
CA ARG A 133 -1.17 3.94 -4.72
C ARG A 133 -2.39 4.48 -4.01
N VAL A 134 -3.25 3.56 -3.62
CA VAL A 134 -4.45 3.88 -2.83
C VAL A 134 -4.00 4.23 -1.41
N PRO A 135 -4.51 5.31 -0.79
CA PRO A 135 -4.14 5.70 0.58
C PRO A 135 -4.74 4.73 1.61
N PHE A 136 -4.08 3.60 1.80
CA PHE A 136 -4.52 2.52 2.68
C PHE A 136 -3.34 1.74 3.24
N THR A 137 -3.36 1.38 4.52
CA THR A 137 -2.35 0.64 5.31
C THR A 137 -0.96 1.30 5.36
N ILE A 138 -0.04 0.70 6.14
CA ILE A 138 1.38 1.08 6.19
C ILE A 138 2.20 0.21 5.23
N ASP A 139 2.17 -1.13 5.41
CA ASP A 139 3.07 -2.03 4.67
C ASP A 139 2.72 -2.11 3.17
N ALA A 140 1.44 -2.09 2.80
CA ALA A 140 1.04 -2.06 1.40
C ALA A 140 1.51 -0.79 0.67
N HIS A 141 1.61 0.32 1.39
CA HIS A 141 2.04 1.61 0.84
C HIS A 141 3.56 1.74 0.66
N ARG A 142 4.36 0.84 1.25
CA ARG A 142 5.83 0.85 1.11
C ARG A 142 6.29 0.49 -0.30
N SER A 143 7.24 1.25 -0.80
CA SER A 143 7.97 0.91 -2.03
C SER A 143 8.90 -0.29 -1.81
N PRO A 144 9.25 -1.07 -2.85
CA PRO A 144 10.09 -2.26 -2.70
C PRO A 144 11.40 -2.04 -1.96
N HIS A 145 12.03 -0.89 -2.15
CA HIS A 145 13.27 -0.51 -1.47
C HIS A 145 13.08 -0.10 0.00
N GLN A 146 11.85 0.20 0.41
CA GLN A 146 11.48 0.55 1.79
C GLN A 146 11.04 -0.68 2.60
N GLN A 147 10.84 -1.82 1.96
CA GLN A 147 10.43 -3.05 2.63
C GLN A 147 11.56 -3.60 3.48
N TYR A 148 11.23 -3.99 4.69
CA TYR A 148 12.16 -4.64 5.63
C TYR A 148 12.43 -6.09 5.23
N PHE A 149 11.44 -6.80 4.72
CA PHE A 149 11.49 -8.22 4.39
C PHE A 149 11.41 -8.46 2.88
N PRO A 150 11.99 -9.56 2.35
CA PRO A 150 11.83 -9.95 0.94
C PRO A 150 10.37 -10.15 0.55
N ASN A 151 9.58 -10.77 1.41
CA ASN A 151 8.16 -10.98 1.18
C ASN A 151 7.30 -10.05 2.03
N ARG A 152 6.24 -9.51 1.45
CA ARG A 152 5.29 -8.61 2.12
C ARG A 152 4.53 -9.35 3.22
N SER A 153 3.95 -8.60 4.17
CA SER A 153 2.97 -9.11 5.13
C SER A 153 1.73 -9.64 4.42
N PHE A 154 0.91 -10.42 5.13
CA PHE A 154 -0.38 -10.86 4.61
C PHE A 154 -1.31 -9.66 4.40
N ILE A 155 -1.32 -8.68 5.28
CA ILE A 155 -2.06 -7.43 5.10
C ILE A 155 -1.75 -6.83 3.73
N ALA A 156 -0.46 -6.59 3.43
CA ALA A 156 -0.07 -5.94 2.19
C ALA A 156 -0.31 -6.76 0.91
N LYS A 157 -0.45 -8.09 1.04
CA LYS A 157 -0.77 -8.98 -0.09
C LYS A 157 -2.26 -9.04 -0.40
N GLN A 158 -3.09 -8.90 0.61
CA GLN A 158 -4.48 -9.36 0.61
C GLN A 158 -5.51 -8.26 0.88
N VAL A 159 -5.08 -7.02 1.02
CA VAL A 159 -5.96 -5.90 1.39
C VAL A 159 -6.82 -5.35 0.25
N GLY A 160 -6.80 -5.95 -0.91
CA GLY A 160 -7.47 -5.42 -2.09
C GLY A 160 -6.50 -4.65 -2.99
N ASN A 161 -6.97 -3.61 -3.66
CA ASN A 161 -6.15 -2.88 -4.63
C ASN A 161 -5.12 -1.99 -3.93
N VAL A 162 -3.83 -2.34 -4.08
CA VAL A 162 -2.71 -1.49 -3.62
C VAL A 162 -2.57 -0.25 -4.52
N ARG A 163 -2.95 -0.38 -5.80
CA ARG A 163 -2.96 0.70 -6.79
C ARG A 163 -4.26 0.68 -7.57
N ASP A 164 -4.72 1.87 -7.95
CA ASP A 164 -5.94 2.03 -8.74
C ASP A 164 -5.90 3.34 -9.51
N VAL A 165 -6.81 3.51 -10.45
CA VAL A 165 -7.03 4.75 -11.18
C VAL A 165 -8.12 5.55 -10.48
N GLY A 166 -7.83 6.83 -10.24
CA GLY A 166 -8.75 7.71 -9.55
C GLY A 166 -8.15 9.08 -9.26
N PHE A 167 -8.68 9.71 -8.24
CA PHE A 167 -8.11 10.95 -7.72
C PHE A 167 -8.09 10.94 -6.19
N THR A 168 -7.11 11.64 -5.61
CA THR A 168 -7.02 11.87 -4.16
C THR A 168 -6.89 13.35 -3.85
N VAL A 169 -7.36 13.70 -2.66
CA VAL A 169 -7.10 14.98 -2.02
C VAL A 169 -6.43 14.71 -0.69
N GLY A 170 -5.27 15.30 -0.49
CA GLY A 170 -4.50 15.18 0.74
C GLY A 170 -4.28 16.55 1.36
N TYR A 171 -4.28 16.60 2.69
CA TYR A 171 -3.96 17.81 3.42
C TYR A 171 -3.08 17.51 4.63
N THR A 172 -1.98 18.24 4.76
CA THR A 172 -1.11 18.19 5.93
C THR A 172 -1.39 19.40 6.80
N LEU A 173 -1.94 19.15 7.99
CA LEU A 173 -2.23 20.20 8.97
C LEU A 173 -0.91 20.71 9.58
N PRO A 174 -0.73 22.03 9.67
CA PRO A 174 0.46 22.66 10.27
C PRO A 174 0.31 22.73 11.79
N THR A 175 0.27 21.57 12.44
CA THR A 175 0.18 21.43 13.90
C THR A 175 1.52 20.97 14.47
N ASP A 176 1.73 21.10 15.80
CA ASP A 176 2.95 20.64 16.47
C ASP A 176 3.22 19.15 16.23
N VAL A 177 2.15 18.37 16.14
CA VAL A 177 2.16 17.00 15.61
C VAL A 177 1.65 17.07 14.17
N PRO A 178 2.51 16.89 13.14
CA PRO A 178 2.04 16.90 11.78
C PRO A 178 1.00 15.80 11.56
N ILE A 179 -0.17 16.20 11.07
CA ILE A 179 -1.27 15.29 10.74
C ILE A 179 -1.49 15.37 9.24
N THR A 180 -1.33 14.26 8.55
CA THR A 180 -1.63 14.16 7.12
C THR A 180 -2.88 13.32 6.92
N VAL A 181 -3.88 13.89 6.26
CA VAL A 181 -5.11 13.19 5.87
C VAL A 181 -5.16 13.14 4.36
N GLU A 182 -5.37 11.98 3.79
CA GLU A 182 -5.55 11.77 2.35
C GLU A 182 -6.78 10.89 2.12
N GLY A 183 -7.61 11.27 1.17
CA GLY A 183 -8.77 10.48 0.76
C GLY A 183 -8.99 10.59 -0.74
N GLY A 184 -9.62 9.58 -1.33
CA GLY A 184 -9.83 9.55 -2.78
C GLY A 184 -10.92 8.61 -3.24
N LEU A 185 -11.30 8.78 -4.50
CA LEU A 185 -12.26 7.97 -5.24
C LEU A 185 -11.53 7.24 -6.36
N PHE A 186 -11.90 5.99 -6.59
CA PHE A 186 -11.19 5.06 -7.47
C PHE A 186 -12.17 4.20 -8.28
N ASN A 187 -11.67 3.62 -9.37
CA ASN A 187 -12.44 2.67 -10.16
C ASN A 187 -12.73 1.36 -9.40
N GLY A 188 -11.84 0.92 -8.50
CA GLY A 188 -11.94 -0.39 -7.82
C GLY A 188 -11.41 -1.56 -8.65
N SER A 189 -10.96 -1.32 -9.87
CA SER A 189 -10.46 -2.33 -10.81
C SER A 189 -8.97 -2.65 -10.66
N GLY A 190 -8.24 -1.86 -9.87
CA GLY A 190 -6.80 -2.02 -9.70
C GLY A 190 -6.00 -1.56 -10.92
N LEU A 191 -5.07 -2.41 -11.39
CA LEU A 191 -4.18 -2.09 -12.53
C LEU A 191 -4.80 -2.42 -13.89
N THR A 192 -5.91 -3.12 -13.93
CA THR A 192 -6.56 -3.63 -15.14
C THR A 192 -7.96 -3.05 -15.30
N ASN A 193 -8.57 -3.28 -16.47
CA ASN A 193 -9.98 -2.95 -16.73
C ASN A 193 -10.33 -1.47 -16.53
N GLN A 194 -9.38 -0.57 -16.77
CA GLN A 194 -9.56 0.88 -16.58
C GLN A 194 -10.58 1.50 -17.55
N LYS A 195 -10.93 0.80 -18.64
CA LYS A 195 -11.88 1.26 -19.65
C LYS A 195 -13.30 0.79 -19.39
N GLU A 196 -13.52 -0.04 -18.39
CA GLU A 196 -14.84 -0.52 -18.01
C GLU A 196 -15.62 0.56 -17.24
N TRP A 197 -16.92 0.60 -17.47
CA TRP A 197 -17.81 1.50 -16.74
C TRP A 197 -18.25 0.86 -15.43
N HIS A 198 -17.95 1.51 -14.31
CA HIS A 198 -18.33 1.05 -12.98
C HIS A 198 -19.57 1.78 -12.48
N LYS A 199 -20.53 1.02 -11.95
CA LYS A 199 -21.75 1.58 -11.35
C LYS A 199 -21.51 2.15 -9.97
N GLU A 200 -20.55 1.56 -9.27
CA GLU A 200 -20.30 1.82 -7.87
C GLU A 200 -19.03 2.66 -7.67
N VAL A 201 -19.08 3.55 -6.68
CA VAL A 201 -17.93 4.35 -6.31
C VAL A 201 -17.11 3.59 -5.25
N ASN A 202 -15.82 3.45 -5.50
CA ASN A 202 -14.86 2.91 -4.57
C ASN A 202 -14.06 4.06 -3.94
N TYR A 203 -13.76 3.93 -2.65
CA TYR A 203 -13.06 4.99 -1.94
C TYR A 203 -12.04 4.44 -0.94
N SER A 204 -11.08 5.28 -0.63
CA SER A 204 -10.10 5.01 0.42
C SER A 204 -9.71 6.31 1.11
N ALA A 205 -9.40 6.22 2.39
CA ALA A 205 -8.87 7.35 3.15
C ALA A 205 -7.86 6.86 4.20
N LYS A 206 -6.86 7.71 4.47
CA LYS A 206 -5.79 7.47 5.44
C LYS A 206 -5.49 8.75 6.22
N ALA A 207 -5.36 8.62 7.53
CA ALA A 207 -4.86 9.66 8.41
C ALA A 207 -3.56 9.18 9.07
N GLN A 208 -2.52 10.00 9.04
CA GLN A 208 -1.22 9.74 9.66
C GLN A 208 -0.91 10.83 10.67
N PHE A 209 -0.55 10.40 11.88
CA PHE A 209 -0.14 11.27 12.98
C PHE A 209 1.36 11.05 13.20
N LEU A 210 2.16 12.04 12.80
CA LEU A 210 3.62 11.98 12.83
C LEU A 210 4.12 12.61 14.12
N PHE A 211 4.01 11.85 15.22
CA PHE A 211 4.46 12.34 16.52
C PHE A 211 5.97 12.59 16.53
N THR A 212 6.39 13.58 17.28
CA THR A 212 7.82 13.80 17.55
C THR A 212 8.41 12.58 18.25
N LYS A 213 9.72 12.32 18.03
CA LYS A 213 10.48 11.19 18.60
C LYS A 213 10.22 9.82 17.93
N GLY A 214 9.86 9.81 16.64
CA GLY A 214 9.81 8.58 15.83
C GLY A 214 8.54 7.75 15.97
N LEU A 215 7.52 8.23 16.67
CA LEU A 215 6.22 7.55 16.75
C LEU A 215 5.31 8.01 15.60
N ASN A 216 4.78 7.07 14.84
CA ASN A 216 3.75 7.26 13.84
C ASN A 216 2.54 6.40 14.17
N LEU A 217 1.34 6.97 14.05
CA LEU A 217 0.06 6.27 14.09
C LEU A 217 -0.64 6.49 12.77
N THR A 218 -1.17 5.43 12.17
CA THR A 218 -1.90 5.46 10.91
C THR A 218 -3.28 4.82 11.12
N LEU A 219 -4.31 5.50 10.66
CA LEU A 219 -5.67 4.99 10.57
C LEU A 219 -6.09 5.02 9.11
N SER A 220 -6.67 3.96 8.59
CA SER A 220 -7.12 3.93 7.21
C SER A 220 -8.39 3.12 7.00
N VAL A 221 -9.13 3.50 5.96
CA VAL A 221 -10.35 2.80 5.53
C VAL A 221 -10.33 2.63 4.02
N GLN A 222 -10.88 1.52 3.53
CA GLN A 222 -11.07 1.27 2.10
C GLN A 222 -12.39 0.57 1.88
N SER A 223 -13.14 0.99 0.87
CA SER A 223 -14.35 0.33 0.40
C SER A 223 -14.24 0.09 -1.09
N ILE A 224 -14.22 -1.17 -1.49
CA ILE A 224 -14.14 -1.60 -2.88
C ILE A 224 -15.21 -2.63 -3.21
N GLN A 225 -15.74 -2.58 -4.41
CA GLN A 225 -16.69 -3.53 -4.95
C GLN A 225 -16.15 -4.07 -6.27
N PRO A 226 -15.41 -5.20 -6.23
CA PRO A 226 -14.78 -5.75 -7.43
C PRO A 226 -15.79 -6.26 -8.45
N GLU A 227 -16.90 -6.82 -7.99
CA GLU A 227 -18.03 -7.32 -8.79
C GLU A 227 -19.36 -6.98 -8.11
N GLU A 228 -20.00 -7.96 -7.46
CA GLU A 228 -21.31 -7.76 -6.81
C GLU A 228 -21.19 -7.48 -5.32
N VAL A 229 -20.18 -8.07 -4.64
CA VAL A 229 -20.01 -7.97 -3.20
C VAL A 229 -19.03 -6.85 -2.85
N ARG A 230 -19.47 -5.92 -2.01
CA ARG A 230 -18.63 -4.84 -1.48
C ARG A 230 -17.82 -5.33 -0.29
N MET A 231 -16.53 -5.04 -0.33
CA MET A 231 -15.61 -5.22 0.80
C MET A 231 -15.35 -3.88 1.48
N GLN A 232 -15.47 -3.85 2.80
CA GLN A 232 -15.07 -2.71 3.63
C GLN A 232 -13.92 -3.13 4.52
N SER A 233 -12.83 -2.40 4.48
CA SER A 233 -11.62 -2.67 5.25
C SER A 233 -11.26 -1.48 6.12
N TYR A 234 -10.91 -1.75 7.37
CA TYR A 234 -10.45 -0.79 8.36
C TYR A 234 -9.08 -1.23 8.86
N ASP A 235 -8.17 -0.31 8.96
CA ASP A 235 -6.80 -0.60 9.34
C ASP A 235 -6.29 0.41 10.36
N ILE A 236 -5.58 -0.09 11.36
CA ILE A 236 -4.84 0.69 12.33
C ILE A 236 -3.42 0.16 12.41
N GLY A 237 -2.46 1.03 12.23
CA GLY A 237 -1.06 0.68 12.33
C GLY A 237 -0.25 1.75 13.05
N ALA A 238 0.80 1.31 13.72
CA ALA A 238 1.74 2.21 14.37
C ALA A 238 3.16 1.69 14.24
N TYR A 239 4.12 2.60 14.17
CA TYR A 239 5.52 2.25 14.34
C TYR A 239 6.23 3.23 15.26
N TYR A 240 7.27 2.73 15.89
CA TYR A 240 8.15 3.52 16.75
C TYR A 240 9.62 3.28 16.39
N GLU A 241 10.31 4.38 16.08
CA GLU A 241 11.73 4.39 15.79
C GLU A 241 12.51 5.04 16.94
N THR A 242 13.43 4.32 17.54
CA THR A 242 14.27 4.83 18.60
C THR A 242 15.68 4.28 18.50
N GLY A 243 16.67 5.17 18.32
CA GLY A 243 18.06 4.80 18.16
C GLY A 243 18.30 3.82 17.04
N ARG A 244 18.46 2.53 17.37
CA ARG A 244 18.71 1.44 16.42
C ARG A 244 17.52 0.52 16.23
N PHE A 245 16.42 0.76 16.92
CA PHE A 245 15.23 -0.06 16.89
C PHE A 245 14.15 0.57 16.04
N HIS A 246 13.48 -0.27 15.27
CA HIS A 246 12.19 0.01 14.67
C HIS A 246 11.21 -1.10 15.07
N ILE A 247 10.11 -0.73 15.67
CA ILE A 247 9.03 -1.64 16.08
C ILE A 247 7.77 -1.19 15.37
N GLU A 248 7.05 -2.13 14.77
CA GLU A 248 5.83 -1.84 14.03
C GLU A 248 4.76 -2.87 14.28
N GLY A 249 3.52 -2.42 14.36
CA GLY A 249 2.33 -3.25 14.43
C GLY A 249 1.21 -2.68 13.56
N GLU A 250 0.48 -3.55 12.89
CA GLU A 250 -0.64 -3.22 12.01
C GLU A 250 -1.74 -4.26 12.17
N TYR A 251 -2.99 -3.82 12.27
CA TYR A 251 -4.17 -4.66 12.38
C TYR A 251 -5.19 -4.25 11.34
N LEU A 252 -5.68 -5.21 10.58
CA LEU A 252 -6.72 -5.05 9.57
C LEU A 252 -7.97 -5.83 9.96
N TYR A 253 -9.13 -5.18 9.82
CA TYR A 253 -10.45 -5.77 9.89
C TYR A 253 -11.17 -5.55 8.55
N LYS A 254 -11.73 -6.64 7.96
CA LYS A 254 -12.44 -6.59 6.67
C LYS A 254 -13.79 -7.28 6.78
N GLN A 255 -14.82 -6.62 6.26
CA GLN A 255 -16.19 -7.10 6.17
C GLN A 255 -16.64 -7.21 4.71
N TYR A 256 -17.63 -8.06 4.48
CA TYR A 256 -18.32 -8.21 3.19
C TYR A 256 -19.77 -7.78 3.32
N SER A 257 -20.32 -7.06 2.32
CA SER A 257 -21.72 -6.66 2.32
C SER A 257 -22.64 -7.88 2.41
N ASP A 258 -23.83 -7.66 3.03
CA ASP A 258 -24.88 -8.66 3.16
C ASP A 258 -24.44 -9.98 3.84
N ASN A 259 -23.36 -9.93 4.62
CA ASN A 259 -22.72 -11.10 5.24
C ASN A 259 -22.37 -12.19 4.20
N ALA A 260 -22.03 -11.79 2.98
CA ALA A 260 -21.70 -12.71 1.87
C ALA A 260 -20.50 -13.61 2.20
N PHE A 261 -19.65 -13.19 3.12
CA PHE A 261 -18.55 -13.98 3.68
C PHE A 261 -18.30 -13.55 5.14
N LYS A 262 -17.60 -14.40 5.89
CA LYS A 262 -17.20 -14.11 7.28
C LYS A 262 -16.17 -12.98 7.34
N ASP A 263 -16.16 -12.27 8.47
CA ASP A 263 -15.20 -11.20 8.74
C ASP A 263 -13.77 -11.71 8.75
N VAL A 264 -12.87 -10.87 8.27
CA VAL A 264 -11.44 -11.16 8.17
C VAL A 264 -10.65 -10.31 9.14
N HIS A 265 -9.77 -10.95 9.88
CA HIS A 265 -8.83 -10.32 10.77
C HIS A 265 -7.41 -10.63 10.32
N ALA A 266 -6.56 -9.60 10.26
CA ALA A 266 -5.15 -9.77 9.97
C ALA A 266 -4.30 -8.93 10.90
N VAL A 267 -3.14 -9.46 11.27
CA VAL A 267 -2.13 -8.79 12.10
C VAL A 267 -0.78 -8.92 11.41
N ASN A 268 -0.01 -7.84 11.44
CA ASN A 268 1.40 -7.81 11.08
C ASN A 268 2.15 -7.07 12.18
N THR A 269 3.16 -7.69 12.77
CA THR A 269 4.03 -7.02 13.74
C THR A 269 5.46 -7.47 13.55
N PHE A 270 6.39 -6.53 13.66
CA PHE A 270 7.81 -6.85 13.55
C PHE A 270 8.69 -5.89 14.34
N ILE A 271 9.90 -6.36 14.59
CA ILE A 271 11.01 -5.58 15.18
C ILE A 271 12.21 -5.68 14.25
N ASN A 272 12.91 -4.56 14.10
CA ASN A 272 14.20 -4.46 13.42
C ASN A 272 15.22 -3.82 14.37
N TYR A 273 16.40 -4.40 14.45
CA TYR A 273 17.56 -3.83 15.18
C TYR A 273 18.73 -3.62 14.23
N ASP A 274 19.21 -2.39 14.13
CA ASP A 274 20.29 -1.97 13.24
C ASP A 274 21.63 -1.93 13.95
N LEU A 275 22.57 -2.79 13.55
CA LEU A 275 23.95 -2.79 14.00
C LEU A 275 24.84 -2.08 12.99
N PRO A 276 25.41 -0.90 13.28
CA PRO A 276 26.35 -0.23 12.39
C PRO A 276 27.60 -1.07 12.15
N LEU A 277 28.03 -1.16 10.89
CA LEU A 277 29.26 -1.80 10.47
C LEU A 277 30.23 -0.76 9.88
N ARG A 278 31.55 -1.03 9.94
CA ARG A 278 32.58 -0.06 9.56
C ARG A 278 33.41 -0.47 8.33
N LYS A 279 33.14 -1.63 7.72
CA LYS A 279 33.93 -2.17 6.60
C LYS A 279 33.16 -2.09 5.28
N VAL A 280 32.89 -3.24 4.68
CA VAL A 280 32.22 -3.35 3.38
C VAL A 280 30.77 -2.88 3.44
N PHE A 281 30.04 -3.35 4.44
CA PHE A 281 28.67 -2.95 4.70
C PHE A 281 28.60 -1.81 5.73
N ASN A 282 27.63 -0.94 5.56
CA ASN A 282 27.35 0.15 6.50
C ASN A 282 26.60 -0.34 7.72
N LYS A 283 25.77 -1.37 7.54
CA LYS A 283 24.81 -1.81 8.54
C LYS A 283 24.49 -3.30 8.37
N MET A 284 24.25 -3.97 9.50
CA MET A 284 23.58 -5.26 9.57
C MET A 284 22.31 -5.11 10.41
N SER A 285 21.19 -5.57 9.89
CA SER A 285 19.90 -5.51 10.55
C SER A 285 19.43 -6.91 10.92
N PHE A 286 18.93 -7.07 12.15
CA PHE A 286 18.27 -8.28 12.64
C PHE A 286 16.78 -8.03 12.67
N LEU A 287 16.01 -8.95 12.10
CA LEU A 287 14.58 -8.78 11.90
C LEU A 287 13.81 -10.00 12.40
N LEU A 288 12.70 -9.72 13.06
CA LEU A 288 11.74 -10.74 13.48
C LEU A 288 10.34 -10.22 13.20
N ARG A 289 9.52 -11.00 12.47
CA ARG A 289 8.13 -10.67 12.16
C ARG A 289 7.21 -11.83 12.51
N TYR A 290 6.06 -11.50 13.07
CA TYR A 290 4.89 -12.35 13.14
C TYR A 290 3.77 -11.71 12.35
N ASP A 291 3.15 -12.46 11.44
CA ASP A 291 1.94 -12.04 10.74
C ASP A 291 0.92 -13.20 10.64
N MET A 292 -0.35 -12.84 10.68
CA MET A 292 -1.46 -13.78 10.58
C MET A 292 -2.62 -13.18 9.80
N MET A 293 -3.43 -14.04 9.22
CA MET A 293 -4.70 -13.68 8.58
C MET A 293 -5.68 -14.84 8.71
N THR A 294 -6.94 -14.53 9.00
CA THR A 294 -8.04 -15.50 8.98
C THR A 294 -8.40 -15.86 7.52
N ASP A 295 -9.30 -16.84 7.33
CA ASP A 295 -9.78 -17.17 5.98
C ASP A 295 -10.40 -15.96 5.32
N GLN A 296 -10.12 -15.77 4.03
CA GLN A 296 -10.68 -14.67 3.25
C GLN A 296 -11.17 -15.09 1.87
N SER A 297 -12.04 -14.27 1.30
CA SER A 297 -12.47 -14.32 -0.10
C SER A 297 -11.98 -13.08 -0.85
N ASP A 298 -11.77 -13.21 -2.16
CA ASP A 298 -11.48 -12.11 -3.08
C ASP A 298 -12.76 -11.32 -3.48
N ALA A 299 -13.94 -11.75 -3.00
CA ALA A 299 -15.25 -11.24 -3.34
C ALA A 299 -15.65 -11.41 -4.83
N LYS A 300 -14.96 -12.29 -5.55
CA LYS A 300 -15.21 -12.61 -6.97
C LYS A 300 -15.50 -14.09 -7.15
N THR A 301 -14.70 -14.94 -6.51
CA THR A 301 -14.79 -16.38 -6.69
C THR A 301 -15.93 -16.93 -5.85
N ALA A 302 -16.97 -17.40 -6.51
CA ALA A 302 -18.12 -18.06 -5.90
C ALA A 302 -18.15 -19.56 -6.27
N ASP A 303 -18.79 -20.33 -5.43
CA ASP A 303 -19.12 -21.73 -5.68
C ASP A 303 -20.22 -21.81 -6.76
N GLU A 304 -20.04 -22.63 -7.79
CA GLU A 304 -20.93 -22.70 -8.93
C GLU A 304 -22.34 -23.24 -8.59
N GLU A 305 -22.46 -24.09 -7.55
CA GLU A 305 -23.73 -24.68 -7.18
C GLU A 305 -24.53 -23.79 -6.21
N THR A 306 -23.85 -23.17 -5.27
CA THR A 306 -24.49 -22.39 -4.19
C THR A 306 -24.49 -20.89 -4.43
N GLY A 307 -23.68 -20.38 -5.34
CA GLY A 307 -23.45 -18.96 -5.58
C GLY A 307 -22.79 -18.21 -4.39
N ARG A 308 -22.29 -18.94 -3.38
CA ARG A 308 -21.66 -18.35 -2.21
C ARG A 308 -20.17 -18.13 -2.44
N LEU A 309 -19.65 -17.04 -1.90
CA LEU A 309 -18.22 -16.77 -1.94
C LEU A 309 -17.40 -17.91 -1.31
N THR A 310 -16.36 -18.32 -2.00
CA THR A 310 -15.44 -19.35 -1.54
C THR A 310 -14.24 -18.76 -0.81
N VAL A 311 -13.54 -19.60 -0.05
CA VAL A 311 -12.26 -19.24 0.57
C VAL A 311 -11.19 -19.22 -0.52
N THR A 312 -10.64 -18.05 -0.83
CA THR A 312 -9.53 -17.91 -1.79
C THR A 312 -8.17 -17.97 -1.11
N ASP A 313 -8.11 -17.64 0.18
CA ASP A 313 -6.92 -17.79 1.03
C ASP A 313 -7.31 -18.30 2.42
N TYR A 314 -6.74 -19.42 2.81
CA TYR A 314 -6.99 -20.04 4.11
C TYR A 314 -6.26 -19.31 5.24
N LYS A 315 -6.84 -19.46 6.45
CA LYS A 315 -6.23 -18.97 7.69
C LYS A 315 -4.81 -19.51 7.84
N ARG A 316 -3.89 -18.60 8.07
CA ARG A 316 -2.48 -18.91 8.26
C ARG A 316 -1.78 -17.92 9.16
N GLN A 317 -0.69 -18.39 9.72
CA GLN A 317 0.25 -17.58 10.49
C GLN A 317 1.64 -17.78 9.91
N ARG A 318 2.50 -16.78 10.06
CA ARG A 318 3.89 -16.86 9.66
C ARG A 318 4.80 -16.21 10.69
N LEU A 319 5.88 -16.91 11.03
CA LEU A 319 6.99 -16.34 11.77
C LEU A 319 8.18 -16.20 10.82
N THR A 320 8.75 -14.99 10.71
CA THR A 320 9.89 -14.73 9.84
C THR A 320 11.05 -14.19 10.67
N GLY A 321 12.19 -14.89 10.65
CA GLY A 321 13.46 -14.40 11.15
C GLY A 321 14.38 -14.02 10.00
N GLY A 322 15.15 -12.93 10.12
CA GLY A 322 16.00 -12.49 9.03
C GLY A 322 17.18 -11.63 9.44
N ILE A 323 18.17 -11.59 8.52
CA ILE A 323 19.34 -10.72 8.60
C ILE A 323 19.46 -9.99 7.26
N THR A 324 19.73 -8.68 7.33
CA THR A 324 19.98 -7.84 6.17
C THR A 324 21.32 -7.16 6.29
N PHE A 325 22.18 -7.30 5.27
CA PHE A 325 23.40 -6.52 5.13
C PHE A 325 23.17 -5.37 4.15
N SER A 326 23.36 -4.14 4.58
CA SER A 326 23.10 -2.95 3.75
C SER A 326 24.40 -2.24 3.42
N LEU A 327 24.57 -1.94 2.13
CA LEU A 327 25.55 -1.02 1.61
C LEU A 327 24.80 0.19 1.05
N SER A 328 25.06 1.37 1.62
CA SER A 328 24.40 2.62 1.20
C SER A 328 25.45 3.70 1.07
N LYS A 329 25.80 4.01 -0.18
CA LYS A 329 26.69 5.12 -0.56
C LYS A 329 25.94 6.00 -1.57
N ALA A 330 26.35 5.98 -2.85
CA ALA A 330 25.58 6.62 -3.92
C ALA A 330 24.28 5.86 -4.21
N PHE A 331 24.34 4.53 -4.15
CA PHE A 331 23.20 3.62 -4.36
C PHE A 331 23.00 2.71 -3.16
N ARG A 332 21.79 2.26 -2.94
CA ARG A 332 21.47 1.32 -1.87
C ARG A 332 21.51 -0.11 -2.40
N THR A 333 22.25 -0.98 -1.72
CA THR A 333 22.26 -2.41 -1.97
C THR A 333 22.01 -3.15 -0.68
N ASP A 334 21.00 -4.02 -0.65
CA ASP A 334 20.69 -4.87 0.48
C ASP A 334 20.84 -6.35 0.07
N LEU A 335 21.57 -7.12 0.87
CA LEU A 335 21.58 -8.58 0.83
C LEU A 335 20.78 -9.10 2.01
N ARG A 336 19.67 -9.79 1.75
CA ARG A 336 18.71 -10.24 2.75
C ARG A 336 18.64 -11.76 2.80
N LEU A 337 18.77 -12.33 3.99
CA LEU A 337 18.57 -13.75 4.25
C LEU A 337 17.46 -13.92 5.28
N ASN A 338 16.39 -14.60 4.92
CA ASN A 338 15.23 -14.81 5.78
C ASN A 338 14.84 -16.29 5.81
N TYR A 339 14.33 -16.73 6.95
CA TYR A 339 13.58 -17.97 7.08
C TYR A 339 12.13 -17.66 7.41
N GLU A 340 11.20 -18.22 6.67
CA GLU A 340 9.75 -18.08 6.86
C GLU A 340 9.16 -19.42 7.29
N LYS A 341 8.61 -19.48 8.50
CA LYS A 341 7.88 -20.62 9.05
C LYS A 341 6.38 -20.35 8.98
N TYR A 342 5.64 -21.24 8.33
CA TYR A 342 4.20 -21.12 8.18
C TYR A 342 3.45 -22.13 9.06
N PHE A 343 2.29 -21.71 9.55
CA PHE A 343 1.40 -22.51 10.36
C PHE A 343 -0.02 -22.44 9.78
N TYR A 344 -0.57 -23.60 9.43
CA TYR A 344 -1.90 -23.77 8.87
C TYR A 344 -2.78 -24.60 9.80
N ALA A 345 -4.11 -24.39 9.76
CA ALA A 345 -5.05 -25.33 10.37
C ALA A 345 -5.07 -26.66 9.59
N LYS A 346 -5.48 -27.74 10.25
CA LYS A 346 -5.41 -29.11 9.70
C LYS A 346 -6.08 -29.30 8.34
N ASN A 347 -7.15 -28.53 8.05
CA ASN A 347 -7.93 -28.66 6.81
C ASN A 347 -7.68 -27.51 5.83
N SER A 348 -6.63 -26.69 6.05
CA SER A 348 -6.31 -25.58 5.16
C SER A 348 -5.48 -26.08 3.98
N ILE A 349 -5.75 -25.50 2.80
CA ILE A 349 -4.96 -25.71 1.59
C ILE A 349 -3.90 -24.63 1.53
N ALA A 350 -2.64 -25.01 1.73
CA ALA A 350 -1.51 -24.09 1.65
C ALA A 350 -1.11 -23.86 0.19
N LYS A 351 -0.93 -22.61 -0.21
CA LYS A 351 -0.31 -22.29 -1.51
C LYS A 351 1.16 -22.72 -1.49
N GLU A 352 1.68 -23.25 -2.58
CA GLU A 352 3.09 -23.68 -2.67
C GLU A 352 4.07 -22.56 -2.29
N SER A 353 3.79 -21.33 -2.71
CA SER A 353 4.61 -20.15 -2.39
C SER A 353 4.48 -19.68 -0.94
N GLU A 354 3.58 -20.22 -0.14
CA GLU A 354 3.28 -19.83 1.24
C GLU A 354 3.48 -21.01 2.20
N GLN A 355 4.59 -21.71 2.06
CA GLN A 355 5.06 -22.76 2.94
C GLN A 355 6.48 -22.45 3.45
N ASP A 356 6.97 -23.26 4.37
CA ASP A 356 8.28 -23.10 5.02
C ASP A 356 9.39 -22.92 3.99
N LYS A 357 10.15 -21.85 4.10
CA LYS A 357 11.20 -21.55 3.11
C LYS A 357 12.33 -20.67 3.63
N VAL A 358 13.48 -20.83 3.01
CA VAL A 358 14.60 -19.91 3.07
C VAL A 358 14.52 -18.97 1.88
N VAL A 359 14.73 -17.68 2.10
CA VAL A 359 14.73 -16.64 1.06
C VAL A 359 16.04 -15.89 1.11
N LEU A 360 16.79 -15.90 0.01
CA LEU A 360 17.96 -15.05 -0.22
C LEU A 360 17.58 -14.01 -1.27
N GLU A 361 17.75 -12.73 -0.96
CA GLU A 361 17.41 -11.64 -1.87
C GLU A 361 18.55 -10.64 -2.00
N LEU A 362 18.83 -10.23 -3.23
CA LEU A 362 19.63 -9.07 -3.56
C LEU A 362 18.71 -7.95 -4.06
N MET A 363 18.75 -6.81 -3.39
CA MET A 363 18.03 -5.59 -3.77
C MET A 363 19.02 -4.48 -4.08
N VAL A 364 18.84 -3.83 -5.22
CA VAL A 364 19.61 -2.65 -5.64
C VAL A 364 18.65 -1.52 -5.98
N ARG A 365 18.91 -0.31 -5.47
CA ARG A 365 18.24 0.92 -5.85
C ARG A 365 19.25 1.95 -6.35
N PHE A 366 18.95 2.58 -7.46
CA PHE A 366 19.72 3.66 -8.10
C PHE A 366 18.80 4.77 -8.60
#